data_aaecd12e4bd1110d10f8750c9a878aa6
#
_entry.id   aaecd12e4bd1110d10f8750c9a878aa6
#
_cell.length_a   1.000
_cell.length_b   1.000
_cell.length_c   1.000
_cell.angle_alpha   90.00
_cell.angle_beta   90.00
_cell.angle_gamma   90.00
#
_symmetry.space_group_name_H-M   'P 1'
#
loop_
_entity.id
_entity.type
_entity.pdbx_description
1 polymer ?
#
loop_
_entity_poly.entity_id
_entity_poly.type
_entity_poly.pdbx_seq_one_letter_code
_entity_poly.pdbx_strand_id
1 'polypeptide(L)'
;MSKTVCLLIHGIAGGQYQMKKLKDYLNAHQITAVSISLKGHDRTRPELKASKYYEWLADAKTQYKKLANNYQNIIVIGFSMGGLIALNLARRYQPLALVLVNCPIRYVNLPLVSRNIISDLKTHDYKNIKRYTSPDGIPVKTFFQFVRLLDYTKPQLRQIYSPVFIAQFSDDDVVLPISGDYLLEHLGSREKTLKKYKKGGHHIFLEDIETTLYEDIAEFVCQKTELRLEN
;
A
#
# COMPACT_ATOMS: atom_id res chain seq x y z
N MET A 1 11.24 -17.26 -21.14
CA MET A 1 11.02 -16.03 -20.34
C MET A 1 10.78 -16.42 -18.90
N SER A 2 11.39 -15.74 -17.93
CA SER A 2 11.18 -16.01 -16.52
C SER A 2 9.75 -15.65 -16.13
N LYS A 3 9.05 -16.55 -15.46
CA LYS A 3 7.65 -16.37 -15.08
C LYS A 3 7.57 -15.36 -13.93
N THR A 4 7.09 -14.14 -14.19
CA THR A 4 6.96 -13.06 -13.19
C THR A 4 5.49 -12.84 -12.82
N VAL A 5 5.22 -12.48 -11.56
CA VAL A 5 3.90 -12.06 -11.06
C VAL A 5 4.00 -10.86 -10.14
N CYS A 6 3.05 -9.94 -10.25
CA CYS A 6 2.84 -8.84 -9.31
C CYS A 6 1.83 -9.26 -8.23
N LEU A 7 2.25 -9.22 -6.97
CA LEU A 7 1.39 -9.42 -5.80
C LEU A 7 0.92 -8.05 -5.28
N LEU A 8 -0.38 -7.77 -5.39
CA LEU A 8 -1.00 -6.50 -5.00
C LEU A 8 -1.65 -6.61 -3.62
N ILE A 9 -1.32 -5.67 -2.73
CA ILE A 9 -1.78 -5.64 -1.34
C ILE A 9 -2.50 -4.31 -1.07
N HIS A 10 -3.77 -4.40 -0.69
CA HIS A 10 -4.66 -3.27 -0.43
C HIS A 10 -4.36 -2.53 0.89
N GLY A 11 -4.99 -1.37 1.07
CA GLY A 11 -4.93 -0.56 2.29
C GLY A 11 -5.82 -1.07 3.43
N ILE A 12 -5.74 -0.38 4.58
CA ILE A 12 -6.56 -0.68 5.77
C ILE A 12 -8.05 -0.49 5.47
N ALA A 13 -8.89 -1.35 6.04
CA ALA A 13 -10.34 -1.38 5.84
C ALA A 13 -10.79 -1.49 4.37
N GLY A 14 -9.86 -1.78 3.48
CA GLY A 14 -10.12 -2.02 2.07
C GLY A 14 -10.29 -3.51 1.74
N GLY A 15 -9.93 -3.85 0.51
CA GLY A 15 -10.01 -5.21 0.00
C GLY A 15 -9.46 -5.30 -1.41
N GLN A 16 -9.66 -6.45 -2.06
CA GLN A 16 -9.19 -6.66 -3.44
C GLN A 16 -9.75 -5.63 -4.42
N TYR A 17 -10.95 -5.11 -4.16
CA TYR A 17 -11.61 -4.10 -5.00
C TYR A 17 -10.77 -2.82 -5.12
N GLN A 18 -10.03 -2.43 -4.08
CA GLN A 18 -9.15 -1.25 -4.14
C GLN A 18 -8.05 -1.42 -5.18
N MET A 19 -7.55 -2.63 -5.36
CA MET A 19 -6.45 -2.91 -6.28
C MET A 19 -6.94 -3.33 -7.68
N LYS A 20 -8.28 -3.38 -7.89
CA LYS A 20 -8.87 -3.93 -9.12
C LYS A 20 -8.42 -3.18 -10.37
N LYS A 21 -8.53 -1.85 -10.38
CA LYS A 21 -8.16 -1.03 -11.55
C LYS A 21 -6.70 -1.24 -11.95
N LEU A 22 -5.77 -1.20 -10.98
CA LEU A 22 -4.35 -1.45 -11.26
C LEU A 22 -4.11 -2.89 -11.72
N LYS A 23 -4.77 -3.88 -11.08
CA LYS A 23 -4.66 -5.28 -11.49
C LYS A 23 -5.12 -5.48 -12.94
N ASP A 24 -6.26 -4.92 -13.29
CA ASP A 24 -6.83 -5.05 -14.63
C ASP A 24 -5.95 -4.33 -15.66
N TYR A 25 -5.41 -3.16 -15.34
CA TYR A 25 -4.45 -2.44 -16.17
C TYR A 25 -3.19 -3.27 -16.45
N LEU A 26 -2.55 -3.80 -15.40
CA LEU A 26 -1.35 -4.61 -15.55
C LEU A 26 -1.61 -5.88 -16.40
N ASN A 27 -2.71 -6.58 -16.13
CA ASN A 27 -3.08 -7.77 -16.89
C ASN A 27 -3.37 -7.47 -18.38
N ALA A 28 -4.01 -6.33 -18.68
CA ALA A 28 -4.23 -5.87 -20.05
C ALA A 28 -2.91 -5.60 -20.80
N HIS A 29 -1.84 -5.23 -20.06
CA HIS A 29 -0.50 -5.02 -20.60
C HIS A 29 0.41 -6.26 -20.43
N GLN A 30 -0.17 -7.47 -20.36
CA GLN A 30 0.52 -8.77 -20.28
C GLN A 30 1.42 -8.92 -19.02
N ILE A 31 1.25 -8.09 -18.01
CA ILE A 31 1.91 -8.19 -16.72
C ILE A 31 1.00 -8.96 -15.77
N THR A 32 1.31 -10.22 -15.50
CA THR A 32 0.50 -11.05 -14.59
C THR A 32 0.40 -10.41 -13.21
N ALA A 33 -0.81 -10.09 -12.76
CA ALA A 33 -1.06 -9.45 -11.47
C ALA A 33 -2.19 -10.15 -10.70
N VAL A 34 -1.98 -10.37 -9.41
CA VAL A 34 -2.95 -10.94 -8.49
C VAL A 34 -3.08 -10.06 -7.24
N SER A 35 -4.29 -9.90 -6.75
CA SER A 35 -4.56 -9.20 -5.49
C SER A 35 -4.98 -10.18 -4.40
N ILE A 36 -4.64 -9.86 -3.15
CA ILE A 36 -5.04 -10.67 -2.00
C ILE A 36 -6.06 -9.93 -1.14
N SER A 37 -6.86 -10.71 -0.41
CA SER A 37 -7.66 -10.22 0.71
C SER A 37 -6.95 -10.57 2.02
N LEU A 38 -6.82 -9.60 2.91
CA LEU A 38 -6.24 -9.79 4.23
C LEU A 38 -7.36 -10.14 5.22
N LYS A 39 -7.03 -10.87 6.27
CA LYS A 39 -8.00 -11.31 7.27
C LYS A 39 -8.85 -10.17 7.82
N GLY A 40 -10.16 -10.35 7.78
CA GLY A 40 -11.15 -9.36 8.19
C GLY A 40 -11.43 -8.25 7.17
N HIS A 41 -10.62 -8.13 6.12
CA HIS A 41 -10.85 -7.20 5.00
C HIS A 41 -11.74 -7.87 3.93
N ASP A 42 -12.36 -7.09 3.05
CA ASP A 42 -13.42 -7.56 2.11
C ASP A 42 -14.63 -8.20 2.80
N ARG A 43 -14.80 -8.02 4.11
CA ARG A 43 -15.78 -8.70 4.94
C ARG A 43 -16.52 -7.72 5.83
N THR A 44 -17.16 -8.26 6.85
CA THR A 44 -17.93 -7.46 7.79
C THR A 44 -17.05 -6.67 8.76
N ARG A 45 -17.56 -5.56 9.27
CA ARG A 45 -16.88 -4.72 10.27
C ARG A 45 -16.49 -5.46 11.56
N PRO A 46 -17.29 -6.40 12.12
CA PRO A 46 -16.87 -7.22 13.26
C PRO A 46 -15.62 -8.05 12.99
N GLU A 47 -15.50 -8.66 11.80
CA GLU A 47 -14.33 -9.45 11.41
C GLU A 47 -13.08 -8.59 11.29
N LEU A 48 -13.19 -7.39 10.68
CA LEU A 48 -12.11 -6.42 10.62
C LEU A 48 -11.66 -5.98 12.02
N LYS A 49 -12.62 -5.68 12.93
CA LYS A 49 -12.35 -5.31 14.32
C LYS A 49 -11.66 -6.41 15.11
N ALA A 50 -11.93 -7.68 14.79
CA ALA A 50 -11.32 -8.84 15.45
C ALA A 50 -9.92 -9.15 14.94
N SER A 51 -9.60 -8.77 13.69
CA SER A 51 -8.33 -9.12 13.03
C SER A 51 -7.14 -8.41 13.66
N LYS A 52 -5.96 -9.03 13.53
CA LYS A 52 -4.70 -8.57 14.10
C LYS A 52 -3.65 -8.38 13.00
N TYR A 53 -2.73 -7.44 13.20
CA TYR A 53 -1.70 -7.13 12.20
C TYR A 53 -0.82 -8.33 11.84
N TYR A 54 -0.52 -9.21 12.77
CA TYR A 54 0.27 -10.41 12.50
C TYR A 54 -0.48 -11.45 11.66
N GLU A 55 -1.83 -11.44 11.69
CA GLU A 55 -2.67 -12.26 10.81
C GLU A 55 -2.61 -11.72 9.37
N TRP A 56 -2.63 -10.39 9.19
CA TRP A 56 -2.45 -9.76 7.88
C TRP A 56 -1.08 -10.11 7.27
N LEU A 57 -0.03 -10.07 8.10
CA LEU A 57 1.31 -10.51 7.70
C LEU A 57 1.36 -12.00 7.36
N ALA A 58 0.63 -12.84 8.10
CA ALA A 58 0.55 -14.28 7.84
C ALA A 58 -0.14 -14.59 6.51
N ASP A 59 -1.25 -13.90 6.19
CA ASP A 59 -1.97 -14.05 4.93
C ASP A 59 -1.08 -13.66 3.74
N ALA A 60 -0.45 -12.49 3.82
CA ALA A 60 0.47 -12.03 2.78
C ALA A 60 1.66 -12.99 2.59
N LYS A 61 2.24 -13.50 3.67
CA LYS A 61 3.29 -14.53 3.65
C LYS A 61 2.83 -15.81 2.97
N THR A 62 1.63 -16.28 3.30
CA THR A 62 1.06 -17.50 2.74
C THR A 62 0.86 -17.36 1.23
N GLN A 63 0.30 -16.23 0.80
CA GLN A 63 0.11 -15.96 -0.62
C GLN A 63 1.45 -15.80 -1.36
N TYR A 64 2.42 -15.08 -0.78
CA TYR A 64 3.75 -14.95 -1.36
C TYR A 64 4.39 -16.33 -1.62
N LYS A 65 4.37 -17.21 -0.62
CA LYS A 65 4.90 -18.58 -0.74
C LYS A 65 4.16 -19.41 -1.81
N LYS A 66 2.82 -19.27 -1.89
CA LYS A 66 2.03 -19.93 -2.92
C LYS A 66 2.45 -19.48 -4.33
N LEU A 67 2.71 -18.18 -4.49
CA LEU A 67 3.20 -17.64 -5.77
C LEU A 67 4.62 -18.11 -6.08
N ALA A 68 5.52 -18.16 -5.08
CA ALA A 68 6.89 -18.62 -5.26
C ALA A 68 7.00 -20.07 -5.73
N ASN A 69 5.96 -20.90 -5.57
CA ASN A 69 5.94 -22.24 -6.13
C ASN A 69 5.69 -22.27 -7.65
N ASN A 70 5.12 -21.20 -8.21
CA ASN A 70 4.68 -21.15 -9.62
C ASN A 70 5.39 -20.08 -10.46
N TYR A 71 6.05 -19.12 -9.81
CA TYR A 71 6.70 -17.98 -10.44
C TYR A 71 8.12 -17.84 -9.94
N GLN A 72 9.05 -17.59 -10.84
CA GLN A 72 10.46 -17.36 -10.50
C GLN A 72 10.66 -15.99 -9.87
N ASN A 73 9.91 -15.00 -10.34
CA ASN A 73 10.04 -13.61 -9.93
C ASN A 73 8.72 -13.11 -9.35
N ILE A 74 8.78 -12.48 -8.19
CA ILE A 74 7.64 -11.83 -7.57
C ILE A 74 8.00 -10.35 -7.36
N ILE A 75 7.13 -9.47 -7.83
CA ILE A 75 7.14 -8.04 -7.51
C ILE A 75 5.99 -7.79 -6.54
N VAL A 76 6.26 -7.08 -5.46
CA VAL A 76 5.20 -6.79 -4.47
C VAL A 76 4.80 -5.34 -4.58
N ILE A 77 3.51 -5.09 -4.79
CA ILE A 77 2.92 -3.76 -4.91
C ILE A 77 2.01 -3.53 -3.72
N GLY A 78 2.34 -2.57 -2.87
CA GLY A 78 1.58 -2.27 -1.66
C GLY A 78 1.01 -0.85 -1.65
N PHE A 79 -0.29 -0.74 -1.40
CA PHE A 79 -0.98 0.52 -1.24
C PHE A 79 -1.23 0.82 0.24
N SER A 80 -0.89 2.03 0.71
CA SER A 80 -1.14 2.47 2.08
C SER A 80 -0.62 1.42 3.10
N MET A 81 -1.45 0.88 3.99
CA MET A 81 -1.10 -0.22 4.90
C MET A 81 -0.48 -1.42 4.17
N GLY A 82 -0.94 -1.71 2.97
CA GLY A 82 -0.37 -2.76 2.12
C GLY A 82 1.11 -2.53 1.82
N GLY A 83 1.56 -1.27 1.76
CA GLY A 83 2.98 -0.90 1.66
C GLY A 83 3.80 -1.37 2.86
N LEU A 84 3.28 -1.23 4.08
CA LEU A 84 3.94 -1.76 5.29
C LEU A 84 4.07 -3.29 5.24
N ILE A 85 3.04 -3.97 4.76
CA ILE A 85 3.05 -5.43 4.60
C ILE A 85 4.06 -5.84 3.51
N ALA A 86 4.11 -5.11 2.38
CA ALA A 86 5.07 -5.32 1.31
C ALA A 86 6.52 -5.18 1.81
N LEU A 87 6.80 -4.17 2.63
CA LEU A 87 8.11 -3.97 3.29
C LEU A 87 8.50 -5.17 4.17
N ASN A 88 7.55 -5.73 4.93
CA ASN A 88 7.79 -6.92 5.76
C ASN A 88 8.05 -8.19 4.92
N LEU A 89 7.34 -8.36 3.81
CA LEU A 89 7.63 -9.43 2.85
C LEU A 89 9.02 -9.25 2.25
N ALA A 90 9.37 -8.03 1.86
CA ALA A 90 10.67 -7.73 1.26
C ALA A 90 11.83 -8.00 2.19
N ARG A 91 11.73 -7.61 3.45
CA ARG A 91 12.75 -7.94 4.45
C ARG A 91 13.02 -9.44 4.53
N ARG A 92 11.98 -10.26 4.43
CA ARG A 92 12.09 -11.70 4.62
C ARG A 92 12.45 -12.47 3.36
N TYR A 93 11.93 -12.05 2.22
CA TYR A 93 11.98 -12.85 0.98
C TYR A 93 12.75 -12.19 -0.15
N GLN A 94 13.11 -10.91 -0.02
CA GLN A 94 13.83 -10.14 -1.05
C GLN A 94 13.20 -10.33 -2.45
N PRO A 95 11.93 -9.92 -2.67
CA PRO A 95 11.29 -10.03 -3.98
C PRO A 95 12.11 -9.30 -5.05
N LEU A 96 11.85 -9.58 -6.31
CA LEU A 96 12.54 -8.97 -7.44
C LEU A 96 12.50 -7.43 -7.38
N ALA A 97 11.35 -6.87 -6.99
CA ALA A 97 11.19 -5.43 -6.76
C ALA A 97 9.98 -5.13 -5.86
N LEU A 98 9.90 -3.89 -5.39
CA LEU A 98 8.80 -3.33 -4.62
C LEU A 98 8.21 -2.10 -5.30
N VAL A 99 6.89 -1.94 -5.19
CA VAL A 99 6.20 -0.69 -5.46
C VAL A 99 5.41 -0.30 -4.21
N LEU A 100 5.65 0.92 -3.72
CA LEU A 100 5.02 1.46 -2.52
C LEU A 100 4.21 2.70 -2.90
N VAL A 101 2.88 2.63 -2.81
CA VAL A 101 1.99 3.75 -3.14
C VAL A 101 1.39 4.31 -1.86
N ASN A 102 1.65 5.59 -1.58
CA ASN A 102 1.18 6.29 -0.36
C ASN A 102 1.44 5.47 0.92
N CYS A 103 2.64 4.94 1.07
CA CYS A 103 3.00 4.07 2.20
C CYS A 103 3.22 4.89 3.49
N PRO A 104 2.46 4.66 4.58
CA PRO A 104 2.41 5.52 5.77
C PRO A 104 3.52 5.24 6.76
N ILE A 105 4.77 5.54 6.43
CA ILE A 105 5.89 5.31 7.37
C ILE A 105 6.13 6.48 8.33
N ARG A 106 5.80 7.70 7.94
CA ARG A 106 5.88 8.93 8.74
C ARG A 106 4.51 9.49 9.06
N TYR A 107 3.57 8.62 9.32
CA TYR A 107 2.27 8.92 9.88
C TYR A 107 1.26 9.79 9.11
N VAL A 108 0.03 9.40 9.35
CA VAL A 108 -1.20 10.16 9.49
C VAL A 108 -0.92 11.62 9.89
N ASN A 109 -1.53 12.53 9.21
CA ASN A 109 -1.54 13.94 9.57
C ASN A 109 -2.33 14.15 10.87
N LEU A 110 -1.74 13.71 12.02
CA LEU A 110 -2.36 13.88 13.34
C LEU A 110 -2.80 15.33 13.61
N PRO A 111 -1.99 16.37 13.25
CA PRO A 111 -2.45 17.75 13.34
C PRO A 111 -3.69 18.05 12.50
N LEU A 112 -3.80 17.49 11.30
CA LEU A 112 -4.98 17.67 10.43
C LEU A 112 -6.18 16.90 11.00
N VAL A 113 -5.99 15.65 11.40
CA VAL A 113 -7.05 14.84 12.01
C VAL A 113 -7.55 15.48 13.30
N SER A 114 -6.66 15.93 14.20
CA SER A 114 -7.05 16.61 15.42
C SER A 114 -7.70 17.98 15.14
N ARG A 115 -7.19 18.76 14.17
CA ARG A 115 -7.79 20.04 13.77
C ARG A 115 -9.19 19.84 13.19
N ASN A 116 -9.40 18.81 12.38
CA ASN A 116 -10.68 18.48 11.78
C ASN A 116 -11.67 18.03 12.88
N ILE A 117 -11.25 17.23 13.84
CA ILE A 117 -12.07 16.83 15.00
C ILE A 117 -12.43 18.06 15.86
N ILE A 118 -11.45 18.91 16.15
CA ILE A 118 -11.68 20.15 16.93
C ILE A 118 -12.61 21.11 16.18
N SER A 119 -12.46 21.21 14.84
CA SER A 119 -13.35 22.00 13.99
C SER A 119 -14.79 21.48 14.08
N ASP A 120 -14.99 20.18 13.91
CA ASP A 120 -16.31 19.55 14.01
C ASP A 120 -16.97 19.78 15.38
N LEU A 121 -16.19 19.67 16.44
CA LEU A 121 -16.67 19.95 17.81
C LEU A 121 -17.07 21.42 18.01
N LYS A 122 -16.35 22.35 17.38
CA LYS A 122 -16.64 23.80 17.46
C LYS A 122 -17.84 24.19 16.61
N THR A 123 -18.00 23.61 15.43
CA THR A 123 -19.05 23.96 14.47
C THR A 123 -20.31 23.13 14.62
N HIS A 124 -20.26 22.08 15.45
CA HIS A 124 -21.32 21.07 15.59
C HIS A 124 -21.64 20.37 14.24
N ASP A 125 -20.71 20.43 13.28
CA ASP A 125 -20.78 19.72 11.99
C ASP A 125 -19.84 18.53 12.02
N TYR A 126 -20.34 17.39 12.46
CA TYR A 126 -19.58 16.16 12.73
C TYR A 126 -19.15 15.40 11.45
N LYS A 127 -18.99 16.08 10.30
CA LYS A 127 -18.63 15.43 9.02
C LYS A 127 -17.28 14.72 9.08
N ASN A 128 -16.26 15.38 9.64
CA ASN A 128 -14.93 14.79 9.74
C ASN A 128 -14.89 13.71 10.82
N ILE A 129 -15.52 13.93 11.97
CA ILE A 129 -15.67 12.90 13.00
C ILE A 129 -16.38 11.68 12.41
N LYS A 130 -17.48 11.88 11.67
CA LYS A 130 -18.16 10.79 10.96
C LYS A 130 -17.27 10.11 9.93
N ARG A 131 -16.44 10.84 9.20
CA ARG A 131 -15.46 10.30 8.25
C ARG A 131 -14.44 9.38 8.94
N TYR A 132 -13.97 9.75 10.14
CA TYR A 132 -13.00 8.95 10.91
C TYR A 132 -13.65 7.88 11.81
N THR A 133 -14.90 8.06 12.22
CA THR A 133 -15.62 7.20 13.19
C THR A 133 -16.94 6.64 12.68
N SER A 134 -17.33 6.93 11.43
CA SER A 134 -18.60 6.49 10.85
C SER A 134 -18.77 4.97 10.94
N PRO A 135 -20.00 4.45 10.83
CA PRO A 135 -20.23 3.01 10.72
C PRO A 135 -19.35 2.33 9.67
N ASP A 136 -18.96 3.08 8.61
CA ASP A 136 -18.09 2.63 7.52
C ASP A 136 -16.62 2.99 7.72
N GLY A 137 -16.26 3.70 8.79
CA GLY A 137 -14.89 4.08 9.11
C GLY A 137 -14.07 2.94 9.72
N ILE A 138 -12.77 3.18 9.91
CA ILE A 138 -11.85 2.21 10.49
C ILE A 138 -12.18 2.01 11.97
N PRO A 139 -12.47 0.76 12.45
CA PRO A 139 -12.66 0.52 13.86
C PRO A 139 -11.42 0.91 14.68
N VAL A 140 -11.62 1.53 15.83
CA VAL A 140 -10.51 1.96 16.72
C VAL A 140 -9.53 0.82 17.03
N LYS A 141 -10.04 -0.39 17.29
CA LYS A 141 -9.18 -1.56 17.51
C LYS A 141 -8.33 -1.90 16.28
N THR A 142 -8.88 -1.78 15.08
CA THR A 142 -8.16 -2.00 13.82
C THR A 142 -7.09 -0.93 13.60
N PHE A 143 -7.38 0.33 13.93
CA PHE A 143 -6.41 1.40 13.88
C PHE A 143 -5.21 1.14 14.81
N PHE A 144 -5.44 0.66 16.03
CA PHE A 144 -4.36 0.25 16.92
C PHE A 144 -3.51 -0.90 16.35
N GLN A 145 -4.13 -1.85 15.62
CA GLN A 145 -3.37 -2.90 14.94
C GLN A 145 -2.50 -2.34 13.80
N PHE A 146 -3.01 -1.36 13.08
CA PHE A 146 -2.24 -0.64 12.07
C PHE A 146 -1.02 0.09 12.68
N VAL A 147 -1.20 0.78 13.81
CA VAL A 147 -0.09 1.44 14.52
C VAL A 147 0.97 0.41 14.95
N ARG A 148 0.56 -0.74 15.47
CA ARG A 148 1.48 -1.83 15.82
C ARG A 148 2.24 -2.38 14.59
N LEU A 149 1.57 -2.50 13.45
CA LEU A 149 2.23 -2.90 12.20
C LEU A 149 3.28 -1.87 11.78
N LEU A 150 2.97 -0.59 11.89
CA LEU A 150 3.90 0.49 11.59
C LEU A 150 5.12 0.46 12.49
N ASP A 151 4.91 0.39 13.81
CA ASP A 151 5.99 0.33 14.82
C ASP A 151 6.86 -0.92 14.62
N TYR A 152 6.26 -2.04 14.23
CA TYR A 152 6.97 -3.26 13.88
C TYR A 152 7.81 -3.12 12.61
N THR A 153 7.31 -2.39 11.60
CA THR A 153 7.94 -2.27 10.28
C THR A 153 9.10 -1.26 10.28
N LYS A 154 8.90 -0.11 10.91
CA LYS A 154 9.78 1.05 10.81
C LYS A 154 11.25 0.78 11.17
N PRO A 155 11.60 0.05 12.24
CA PRO A 155 12.99 -0.22 12.60
C PRO A 155 13.72 -1.12 11.59
N GLN A 156 12.99 -1.77 10.69
CA GLN A 156 13.50 -2.82 9.81
C GLN A 156 13.83 -2.32 8.40
N LEU A 157 13.57 -1.05 8.08
CA LEU A 157 13.70 -0.49 6.72
C LEU A 157 15.10 -0.69 6.12
N ARG A 158 16.15 -0.53 6.91
CA ARG A 158 17.54 -0.69 6.44
C ARG A 158 17.90 -2.12 6.02
N GLN A 159 17.07 -3.11 6.35
CA GLN A 159 17.24 -4.53 5.98
C GLN A 159 16.52 -4.90 4.68
N ILE A 160 15.95 -3.93 3.97
CA ILE A 160 15.20 -4.14 2.73
C ILE A 160 16.07 -3.67 1.57
N TYR A 161 16.51 -4.62 0.74
CA TYR A 161 17.48 -4.38 -0.33
C TYR A 161 16.91 -4.51 -1.75
N SER A 162 15.67 -5.01 -1.90
CA SER A 162 15.00 -5.08 -3.20
C SER A 162 14.93 -3.70 -3.86
N PRO A 163 15.08 -3.59 -5.18
CA PRO A 163 14.77 -2.38 -5.93
C PRO A 163 13.38 -1.86 -5.59
N VAL A 164 13.21 -0.55 -5.42
CA VAL A 164 11.94 0.02 -4.98
C VAL A 164 11.53 1.26 -5.76
N PHE A 165 10.28 1.28 -6.20
CA PHE A 165 9.59 2.45 -6.71
C PHE A 165 8.61 2.97 -5.64
N ILE A 166 8.77 4.21 -5.23
CA ILE A 166 7.95 4.89 -4.23
C ILE A 166 7.11 5.93 -4.96
N ALA A 167 5.80 5.76 -4.93
CA ALA A 167 4.83 6.71 -5.46
C ALA A 167 4.15 7.43 -4.30
N GLN A 168 4.29 8.76 -4.24
CA GLN A 168 3.72 9.57 -3.18
C GLN A 168 2.91 10.74 -3.75
N PHE A 169 1.66 10.86 -3.35
CA PHE A 169 0.81 11.97 -3.71
C PHE A 169 0.98 13.13 -2.72
N SER A 170 1.21 14.34 -3.26
CA SER A 170 1.48 15.54 -2.45
C SER A 170 0.22 16.09 -1.78
N ASP A 171 -0.94 15.78 -2.32
CA ASP A 171 -2.27 16.13 -1.81
C ASP A 171 -2.91 15.02 -0.98
N ASP A 172 -2.14 13.98 -0.59
CA ASP A 172 -2.62 12.93 0.30
C ASP A 172 -3.01 13.50 1.67
N ASP A 173 -4.29 13.39 2.00
CA ASP A 173 -4.88 13.93 3.23
C ASP A 173 -4.78 12.96 4.43
N VAL A 174 -4.34 11.73 4.18
CA VAL A 174 -4.21 10.66 5.19
C VAL A 174 -2.76 10.40 5.55
N VAL A 175 -1.90 10.21 4.55
CA VAL A 175 -0.47 9.94 4.71
C VAL A 175 0.33 11.20 4.43
N LEU A 176 1.17 11.61 5.39
CA LEU A 176 2.05 12.76 5.19
C LEU A 176 3.00 12.52 4.00
N PRO A 177 3.06 13.43 3.01
CA PRO A 177 3.91 13.29 1.82
C PRO A 177 5.39 13.07 2.14
N ILE A 178 5.87 13.53 3.29
CA ILE A 178 7.23 13.28 3.80
C ILE A 178 7.51 11.78 4.02
N SER A 179 6.48 10.91 4.01
CA SER A 179 6.67 9.47 4.11
C SER A 179 7.48 8.91 2.96
N GLY A 180 7.27 9.42 1.73
CA GLY A 180 8.04 9.05 0.56
C GLY A 180 9.53 9.38 0.72
N ASP A 181 9.84 10.60 1.19
CA ASP A 181 11.22 11.03 1.44
C ASP A 181 11.89 10.18 2.53
N TYR A 182 11.14 9.89 3.60
CA TYR A 182 11.63 9.04 4.68
C TYR A 182 11.95 7.61 4.21
N LEU A 183 11.11 7.02 3.37
CA LEU A 183 11.37 5.71 2.77
C LEU A 183 12.61 5.76 1.87
N LEU A 184 12.73 6.78 1.01
CA LEU A 184 13.88 6.96 0.13
C LEU A 184 15.20 7.01 0.94
N GLU A 185 15.20 7.70 2.08
CA GLU A 185 16.39 7.84 2.93
C GLU A 185 16.73 6.55 3.69
N HIS A 186 15.72 5.85 4.24
CA HIS A 186 15.94 4.81 5.24
C HIS A 186 15.92 3.38 4.71
N LEU A 187 15.42 3.13 3.50
CA LEU A 187 15.50 1.79 2.89
C LEU A 187 16.96 1.43 2.58
N GLY A 188 17.33 0.18 2.84
CA GLY A 188 18.67 -0.36 2.57
C GLY A 188 18.95 -0.61 1.08
N SER A 189 17.94 -0.57 0.22
CA SER A 189 18.07 -0.73 -1.22
C SER A 189 19.04 0.30 -1.82
N ARG A 190 19.87 -0.14 -2.76
CA ARG A 190 20.73 0.75 -3.57
C ARG A 190 20.00 1.35 -4.75
N GLU A 191 18.89 0.73 -5.16
CA GLU A 191 18.08 1.15 -6.29
C GLU A 191 16.71 1.61 -5.77
N LYS A 192 16.57 2.93 -5.63
CA LYS A 192 15.37 3.59 -5.05
C LYS A 192 14.97 4.74 -5.93
N THR A 193 13.72 4.75 -6.36
CA THR A 193 13.10 5.85 -7.09
C THR A 193 11.91 6.38 -6.31
N LEU A 194 11.85 7.69 -6.10
CA LEU A 194 10.68 8.39 -5.56
C LEU A 194 10.09 9.29 -6.64
N LYS A 195 8.83 9.04 -6.99
CA LYS A 195 8.03 9.94 -7.84
C LYS A 195 6.92 10.57 -7.00
N LYS A 196 6.88 11.91 -7.00
CA LYS A 196 5.84 12.69 -6.33
C LYS A 196 4.81 13.13 -7.36
N TYR A 197 3.54 12.81 -7.10
CA TYR A 197 2.40 13.20 -7.91
C TYR A 197 1.70 14.40 -7.27
N LYS A 198 1.28 15.36 -8.07
CA LYS A 198 0.67 16.62 -7.56
C LYS A 198 -0.75 16.41 -7.07
N LYS A 199 -1.54 15.58 -7.80
CA LYS A 199 -2.97 15.34 -7.54
C LYS A 199 -3.28 13.86 -7.58
N GLY A 200 -4.20 13.41 -6.73
CA GLY A 200 -4.63 12.01 -6.64
C GLY A 200 -5.11 11.61 -5.26
N GLY A 201 -4.74 12.37 -4.24
CA GLY A 201 -5.15 12.11 -2.86
C GLY A 201 -4.71 10.75 -2.32
N HIS A 202 -5.36 10.32 -1.23
CA HIS A 202 -5.08 9.00 -0.65
C HIS A 202 -5.73 7.87 -1.43
N HIS A 203 -6.97 8.06 -1.90
CA HIS A 203 -7.81 7.01 -2.48
C HIS A 203 -7.64 6.84 -3.99
N ILE A 204 -6.44 7.08 -4.52
CA ILE A 204 -6.11 7.11 -5.96
C ILE A 204 -6.62 5.90 -6.75
N PHE A 205 -6.71 4.73 -6.14
CA PHE A 205 -7.18 3.52 -6.82
C PHE A 205 -8.70 3.38 -6.87
N LEU A 206 -9.45 4.20 -6.13
CA LEU A 206 -10.91 4.18 -6.10
C LEU A 206 -11.52 5.26 -6.98
N GLU A 207 -10.79 6.36 -7.18
CA GLU A 207 -11.25 7.51 -7.95
C GLU A 207 -10.79 7.42 -9.40
N ASP A 208 -11.54 8.07 -10.31
CA ASP A 208 -11.15 8.23 -11.72
C ASP A 208 -10.38 9.53 -11.90
N ILE A 209 -9.14 9.53 -11.41
CA ILE A 209 -8.24 10.67 -11.51
C ILE A 209 -7.23 10.40 -12.63
N GLU A 210 -7.07 11.38 -13.53
CA GLU A 210 -6.04 11.32 -14.55
C GLU A 210 -4.66 11.33 -13.89
N THR A 211 -3.91 10.27 -14.08
CA THR A 211 -2.58 10.08 -13.50
C THR A 211 -1.77 9.09 -14.34
N THR A 212 -0.46 9.32 -14.40
CA THR A 212 0.49 8.40 -15.01
C THR A 212 0.91 7.27 -14.07
N LEU A 213 0.28 7.12 -12.89
CA LEU A 213 0.71 6.14 -11.88
C LEU A 213 0.74 4.71 -12.41
N TYR A 214 -0.28 4.31 -13.18
CA TYR A 214 -0.36 2.92 -13.66
C TYR A 214 0.70 2.64 -14.73
N GLU A 215 0.95 3.60 -15.61
CA GLU A 215 2.00 3.59 -16.61
C GLU A 215 3.38 3.50 -15.95
N ASP A 216 3.65 4.36 -14.98
CA ASP A 216 4.92 4.38 -14.24
C ASP A 216 5.17 3.05 -13.50
N ILE A 217 4.12 2.46 -12.91
CA ILE A 217 4.23 1.14 -12.25
C ILE A 217 4.53 0.05 -13.30
N ALA A 218 3.82 0.04 -14.41
CA ALA A 218 4.02 -0.94 -15.48
C ALA A 218 5.43 -0.81 -16.08
N GLU A 219 5.89 0.41 -16.35
CA GLU A 219 7.25 0.68 -16.84
C GLU A 219 8.30 0.17 -15.85
N PHE A 220 8.17 0.49 -14.56
CA PHE A 220 9.09 -0.01 -13.53
C PHE A 220 9.10 -1.54 -13.47
N VAL A 221 7.93 -2.20 -13.55
CA VAL A 221 7.84 -3.66 -13.58
C VAL A 221 8.56 -4.22 -14.81
N CYS A 222 8.34 -3.65 -15.99
CA CYS A 222 8.99 -4.08 -17.23
C CYS A 222 10.50 -3.92 -17.17
N GLN A 223 11.01 -2.82 -16.63
CA GLN A 223 12.44 -2.60 -16.42
C GLN A 223 13.10 -3.67 -15.53
N LYS A 224 12.35 -4.22 -14.55
CA LYS A 224 12.85 -5.28 -13.66
C LYS A 224 12.71 -6.69 -14.21
N THR A 225 11.88 -6.88 -15.22
CA THR A 225 11.53 -8.22 -15.72
C THR A 225 12.03 -8.48 -17.14
N GLU A 226 12.68 -7.51 -17.77
CA GLU A 226 13.02 -7.54 -19.21
C GLU A 226 11.78 -7.71 -20.12
N LEU A 227 10.59 -7.48 -19.60
CA LEU A 227 9.36 -7.42 -20.39
C LEU A 227 9.34 -6.11 -21.19
N ARG A 228 8.76 -6.15 -22.38
CA ARG A 228 8.47 -4.94 -23.17
C ARG A 228 7.00 -4.61 -23.02
N LEU A 229 6.67 -3.33 -22.80
CA LEU A 229 5.29 -2.87 -22.94
C LEU A 229 4.94 -2.95 -24.43
N GLU A 230 3.93 -3.71 -24.77
CA GLU A 230 3.32 -3.63 -26.11
C GLU A 230 2.42 -2.38 -26.11
N ASN A 231 2.65 -1.49 -27.08
CA ASN A 231 1.88 -0.27 -27.31
C ASN A 231 0.49 -0.58 -27.88
#